data_b8cd06c181b9b9e66244fac93d8b17bb
#
_entry.id   b8cd06c181b9b9e66244fac93d8b17bb
#
_cell.length_a   1.000
_cell.length_b   1.000
_cell.length_c   1.000
_cell.angle_alpha   90.00
_cell.angle_beta   90.00
_cell.angle_gamma   90.00
#
_symmetry.space_group_name_H-M   'P 1'
#
loop_
_entity.id
_entity.type
_entity.pdbx_description
1 polymer ?
#
loop_
_entity_poly.entity_id
_entity_poly.type
_entity_poly.pdbx_seq_one_letter_code
_entity_poly.pdbx_strand_id
1 'polypeptide(L)'
;MEEKINFGKFIQLKRKEKGLSQKDMADKLFVTESAVSKWERGISYPDISMLQGICEVLSVTEHELLTASDDYRLKETEKNANSYLKVVKTYSIILYAAYILSLVPCFIVNICLSQNLSWFFIVLFSEMLVFSLLNVPVIVNKHKGLWTIGSFYFSLNVLLAYCCFYVKGDWFFTAFLSVTFAMAVVFVPLILLDNIFPECIRKHNAIISMGIDSVLLILLCMFTAKSWTAIEICIFQLILPWCYLFTIRYMKINGLFKASICTFLTGLNIFILRPIVNVIIDNKPFNLDPINFKIWNNEYINGNITMIVFAVCTFVSMFFVIGGIIKQVKVKDNI
;
A
#
# COMPACT_ATOMS: atom_id res chain seq x y z
N MET A 1 32.15 31.60 -16.78
CA MET A 1 33.29 31.12 -17.59
C MET A 1 33.17 29.65 -17.93
N GLU A 2 32.74 28.81 -17.01
CA GLU A 2 32.50 27.37 -17.24
C GLU A 2 31.45 27.06 -18.34
N GLU A 3 30.35 27.81 -18.39
CA GLU A 3 29.29 27.61 -19.38
C GLU A 3 29.76 27.84 -20.83
N LYS A 4 30.64 28.85 -21.06
CA LYS A 4 31.23 29.08 -22.38
C LYS A 4 32.14 27.95 -22.85
N ILE A 5 32.86 27.35 -21.91
CA ILE A 5 33.76 26.23 -22.16
C ILE A 5 32.96 24.97 -22.49
N ASN A 6 31.86 24.75 -21.78
CA ASN A 6 30.98 23.62 -22.02
C ASN A 6 30.30 23.73 -23.39
N PHE A 7 29.74 24.91 -23.73
CA PHE A 7 29.16 25.20 -25.02
C PHE A 7 30.17 24.96 -26.18
N GLY A 8 31.40 25.49 -26.04
CA GLY A 8 32.43 25.32 -27.05
C GLY A 8 32.87 23.84 -27.24
N LYS A 9 32.98 23.09 -26.14
CA LYS A 9 33.27 21.65 -26.19
C LYS A 9 32.15 20.87 -26.88
N PHE A 10 30.90 21.24 -26.65
CA PHE A 10 29.73 20.61 -27.27
C PHE A 10 29.75 20.81 -28.79
N ILE A 11 29.93 22.04 -29.27
CA ILE A 11 30.07 22.33 -30.70
C ILE A 11 31.24 21.52 -31.32
N GLN A 12 32.40 21.49 -30.68
CA GLN A 12 33.53 20.73 -31.15
C GLN A 12 33.24 19.23 -31.26
N LEU A 13 32.55 18.66 -30.25
CA LEU A 13 32.20 17.25 -30.24
C LEU A 13 31.27 16.93 -31.41
N LYS A 14 30.16 17.70 -31.55
CA LYS A 14 29.18 17.50 -32.62
C LYS A 14 29.73 17.68 -34.01
N ARG A 15 30.62 18.68 -34.19
CA ARG A 15 31.33 18.84 -35.45
C ARG A 15 32.21 17.61 -35.80
N LYS A 16 32.95 17.09 -34.83
CA LYS A 16 33.77 15.90 -35.01
C LYS A 16 32.94 14.65 -35.30
N GLU A 17 31.79 14.49 -34.62
CA GLU A 17 30.84 13.42 -34.90
C GLU A 17 30.33 13.45 -36.35
N LYS A 18 30.18 14.63 -36.93
CA LYS A 18 29.82 14.86 -38.35
C LYS A 18 30.99 14.73 -39.31
N GLY A 19 32.20 14.51 -38.82
CA GLY A 19 33.40 14.42 -39.65
C GLY A 19 33.84 15.72 -40.30
N LEU A 20 33.36 16.88 -39.80
CA LEU A 20 33.65 18.22 -40.34
C LEU A 20 34.96 18.78 -39.75
N SER A 21 35.81 19.41 -40.56
CA SER A 21 36.90 20.27 -40.07
C SER A 21 36.36 21.61 -39.59
N GLN A 22 37.16 22.41 -38.85
CA GLN A 22 36.77 23.76 -38.47
C GLN A 22 36.51 24.65 -39.71
N LYS A 23 37.30 24.43 -40.76
CA LYS A 23 37.17 25.11 -42.03
C LYS A 23 35.85 24.74 -42.75
N ASP A 24 35.53 23.43 -42.82
CA ASP A 24 34.27 22.98 -43.45
C ASP A 24 33.03 23.54 -42.74
N MET A 25 33.06 23.63 -41.41
CA MET A 25 31.98 24.23 -40.63
C MET A 25 31.91 25.75 -40.90
N ALA A 26 33.06 26.43 -40.96
CA ALA A 26 33.14 27.85 -41.22
C ALA A 26 32.57 28.19 -42.61
N ASP A 27 32.95 27.43 -43.64
CA ASP A 27 32.49 27.57 -45.00
C ASP A 27 30.97 27.41 -45.12
N LYS A 28 30.39 26.42 -44.42
CA LYS A 28 28.94 26.16 -44.38
C LYS A 28 28.16 27.26 -43.66
N LEU A 29 28.79 27.91 -42.68
CA LEU A 29 28.15 28.96 -41.88
C LEU A 29 28.48 30.38 -42.43
N PHE A 30 29.27 30.49 -43.50
CA PHE A 30 29.72 31.76 -44.07
C PHE A 30 30.47 32.64 -43.06
N VAL A 31 31.31 32.02 -42.22
CA VAL A 31 32.13 32.68 -41.20
C VAL A 31 33.61 32.33 -41.38
N THR A 32 34.47 32.98 -40.65
CA THR A 32 35.90 32.64 -40.67
C THR A 32 36.22 31.40 -39.80
N GLU A 33 37.17 30.59 -40.18
CA GLU A 33 37.68 29.47 -39.38
C GLU A 33 38.10 29.92 -37.96
N SER A 34 38.67 31.11 -37.86
CA SER A 34 39.02 31.74 -36.57
C SER A 34 37.80 31.97 -35.66
N ALA A 35 36.63 32.28 -36.23
CA ALA A 35 35.41 32.42 -35.46
C ALA A 35 34.97 31.10 -34.87
N VAL A 36 34.93 30.01 -35.65
CA VAL A 36 34.60 28.67 -35.21
C VAL A 36 35.59 28.22 -34.13
N SER A 37 36.90 28.46 -34.35
CA SER A 37 37.92 28.15 -33.36
C SER A 37 37.74 28.90 -32.02
N LYS A 38 37.30 30.17 -32.05
CA LYS A 38 37.00 30.95 -30.83
C LYS A 38 35.80 30.41 -30.10
N TRP A 39 34.75 29.98 -30.83
CA TRP A 39 33.56 29.34 -30.21
C TRP A 39 33.90 28.02 -29.51
N GLU A 40 34.64 27.15 -30.19
CA GLU A 40 35.06 25.85 -29.64
C GLU A 40 35.94 25.96 -28.41
N ARG A 41 36.79 26.99 -28.34
CA ARG A 41 37.63 27.28 -27.17
C ARG A 41 36.92 28.02 -26.06
N GLY A 42 35.61 28.39 -26.26
CA GLY A 42 34.83 29.13 -25.27
C GLY A 42 35.29 30.58 -25.09
N ILE A 43 36.01 31.18 -26.08
CA ILE A 43 36.47 32.59 -26.04
C ILE A 43 35.31 33.54 -26.33
N SER A 44 34.47 33.20 -27.31
CA SER A 44 33.27 33.99 -27.68
C SER A 44 32.10 33.06 -27.97
N TYR A 45 30.87 33.57 -27.81
CA TYR A 45 29.69 32.90 -28.33
C TYR A 45 29.46 33.31 -29.80
N PRO A 46 28.79 32.42 -30.59
CA PRO A 46 28.23 32.85 -31.88
C PRO A 46 27.11 33.88 -31.66
N ASP A 47 26.86 34.68 -32.69
CA ASP A 47 25.68 35.58 -32.69
C ASP A 47 24.38 34.77 -32.70
N ILE A 48 23.33 35.33 -32.10
CA ILE A 48 21.99 34.69 -32.03
C ILE A 48 21.48 34.34 -33.43
N SER A 49 21.76 35.19 -34.44
CA SER A 49 21.42 34.94 -35.82
C SER A 49 22.09 33.72 -36.44
N MET A 50 23.20 33.25 -35.85
CA MET A 50 23.95 32.09 -36.30
C MET A 50 23.50 30.78 -35.67
N LEU A 51 22.68 30.84 -34.60
CA LEU A 51 22.30 29.62 -33.84
C LEU A 51 21.53 28.63 -34.72
N GLN A 52 20.61 29.12 -35.54
CA GLN A 52 19.83 28.27 -36.46
C GLN A 52 20.74 27.54 -37.46
N GLY A 53 21.67 28.28 -38.10
CA GLY A 53 22.61 27.69 -39.06
C GLY A 53 23.54 26.66 -38.40
N ILE A 54 23.97 26.93 -37.18
CA ILE A 54 24.77 25.97 -36.39
C ILE A 54 23.96 24.70 -36.11
N CYS A 55 22.70 24.83 -35.70
CA CYS A 55 21.79 23.71 -35.46
C CYS A 55 21.60 22.86 -36.71
N GLU A 56 21.40 23.49 -37.88
CA GLU A 56 21.25 22.78 -39.17
C GLU A 56 22.52 22.04 -39.56
N VAL A 57 23.69 22.69 -39.51
CA VAL A 57 24.98 22.09 -39.84
C VAL A 57 25.39 20.92 -38.92
N LEU A 58 25.12 21.05 -37.64
CA LEU A 58 25.43 20.05 -36.65
C LEU A 58 24.33 18.99 -36.46
N SER A 59 23.13 19.22 -37.01
CA SER A 59 21.92 18.42 -36.83
C SER A 59 21.55 18.25 -35.34
N VAL A 60 21.57 19.36 -34.62
CA VAL A 60 21.19 19.45 -33.20
C VAL A 60 20.00 20.38 -33.04
N THR A 61 19.23 20.24 -31.98
CA THR A 61 18.16 21.19 -31.66
C THR A 61 18.74 22.47 -31.02
N GLU A 62 18.00 23.58 -31.10
CA GLU A 62 18.37 24.82 -30.42
C GLU A 62 18.56 24.64 -28.92
N HIS A 63 17.71 23.75 -28.31
CA HIS A 63 17.78 23.43 -26.90
C HIS A 63 19.07 22.68 -26.57
N GLU A 64 19.46 21.64 -27.36
CA GLU A 64 20.73 20.91 -27.23
C GLU A 64 21.92 21.86 -27.35
N LEU A 65 21.88 22.78 -28.28
CA LEU A 65 22.95 23.75 -28.50
C LEU A 65 23.08 24.74 -27.32
N LEU A 66 21.95 25.27 -26.82
CA LEU A 66 21.96 26.22 -25.70
C LEU A 66 22.29 25.59 -24.36
N THR A 67 21.85 24.37 -24.12
CA THR A 67 22.15 23.64 -22.88
C THR A 67 23.53 22.95 -22.92
N ALA A 68 24.17 22.94 -24.10
CA ALA A 68 25.42 22.23 -24.36
C ALA A 68 25.38 20.75 -23.91
N SER A 69 24.21 20.13 -24.05
CA SER A 69 23.95 18.75 -23.67
C SER A 69 23.12 18.06 -24.73
N ASP A 70 23.38 16.79 -24.99
CA ASP A 70 22.51 16.00 -25.83
C ASP A 70 21.14 15.85 -25.13
N ASP A 71 20.06 16.10 -25.87
CA ASP A 71 18.70 15.79 -25.44
C ASP A 71 18.44 14.27 -25.38
N TYR A 72 19.52 13.52 -25.26
CA TYR A 72 19.46 12.05 -25.15
C TYR A 72 18.53 11.60 -24.03
N ARG A 73 18.58 12.28 -22.88
CA ARG A 73 17.69 11.95 -21.75
C ARG A 73 16.22 12.22 -22.07
N LEU A 74 15.92 13.29 -22.77
CA LEU A 74 14.54 13.60 -23.20
C LEU A 74 14.06 12.57 -24.24
N LYS A 75 14.88 12.31 -25.27
CA LYS A 75 14.58 11.32 -26.31
C LYS A 75 14.49 9.89 -25.74
N GLU A 76 15.34 9.54 -24.77
CA GLU A 76 15.25 8.26 -24.06
C GLU A 76 13.99 8.17 -23.20
N THR A 77 13.64 9.23 -22.48
CA THR A 77 12.42 9.33 -21.69
C THR A 77 11.17 9.18 -22.56
N GLU A 78 11.13 9.87 -23.70
CA GLU A 78 10.03 9.74 -24.70
C GLU A 78 9.95 8.33 -25.29
N LYS A 79 11.09 7.73 -25.65
CA LYS A 79 11.14 6.36 -26.16
C LYS A 79 10.64 5.36 -25.12
N ASN A 80 11.05 5.53 -23.86
CA ASN A 80 10.62 4.68 -22.75
C ASN A 80 9.13 4.88 -22.47
N ALA A 81 8.63 6.11 -22.48
CA ALA A 81 7.20 6.41 -22.33
C ALA A 81 6.38 5.77 -23.46
N ASN A 82 6.80 5.91 -24.72
CA ASN A 82 6.13 5.29 -25.87
C ASN A 82 6.15 3.76 -25.81
N SER A 83 7.27 3.16 -25.35
CA SER A 83 7.38 1.72 -25.15
C SER A 83 6.45 1.25 -24.04
N TYR A 84 6.37 1.97 -22.93
CA TYR A 84 5.44 1.72 -21.84
C TYR A 84 3.98 1.78 -22.31
N LEU A 85 3.59 2.80 -23.09
CA LEU A 85 2.24 2.95 -23.63
C LEU A 85 1.88 1.77 -24.57
N LYS A 86 2.83 1.28 -25.39
CA LYS A 86 2.62 0.10 -26.22
C LYS A 86 2.36 -1.15 -25.39
N VAL A 87 3.16 -1.37 -24.33
CA VAL A 87 2.99 -2.52 -23.42
C VAL A 87 1.64 -2.46 -22.74
N VAL A 88 1.24 -1.30 -22.20
CA VAL A 88 -0.07 -1.09 -21.55
C VAL A 88 -1.22 -1.37 -22.52
N LYS A 89 -1.12 -0.87 -23.76
CA LYS A 89 -2.14 -1.12 -24.79
C LYS A 89 -2.26 -2.61 -25.13
N THR A 90 -1.13 -3.29 -25.33
CA THR A 90 -1.12 -4.73 -25.62
C THR A 90 -1.70 -5.53 -24.45
N TYR A 91 -1.30 -5.23 -23.22
CA TYR A 91 -1.85 -5.81 -21.99
C TYR A 91 -3.37 -5.65 -21.93
N SER A 92 -3.89 -4.43 -22.17
CA SER A 92 -5.34 -4.19 -22.14
C SER A 92 -6.09 -4.98 -23.21
N ILE A 93 -5.54 -5.09 -24.43
CA ILE A 93 -6.15 -5.89 -25.52
C ILE A 93 -6.23 -7.37 -25.12
N ILE A 94 -5.15 -7.93 -24.56
CA ILE A 94 -5.11 -9.33 -24.11
C ILE A 94 -6.16 -9.58 -23.03
N LEU A 95 -6.28 -8.69 -22.05
CA LEU A 95 -7.28 -8.83 -20.98
C LEU A 95 -8.71 -8.74 -21.51
N TYR A 96 -9.01 -7.76 -22.38
CA TYR A 96 -10.36 -7.66 -22.95
C TYR A 96 -10.71 -8.85 -23.81
N ALA A 97 -9.76 -9.39 -24.60
CA ALA A 97 -9.95 -10.62 -25.35
C ALA A 97 -10.23 -11.81 -24.43
N ALA A 98 -9.53 -11.91 -23.29
CA ALA A 98 -9.75 -12.95 -22.30
C ALA A 98 -11.16 -12.86 -21.68
N TYR A 99 -11.63 -11.65 -21.34
CA TYR A 99 -13.00 -11.44 -20.81
C TYR A 99 -14.06 -11.85 -21.84
N ILE A 100 -13.90 -11.46 -23.11
CA ILE A 100 -14.83 -11.84 -24.17
C ILE A 100 -14.83 -13.35 -24.38
N LEU A 101 -13.63 -13.97 -24.39
CA LEU A 101 -13.47 -15.41 -24.57
C LEU A 101 -14.11 -16.22 -23.43
N SER A 102 -14.18 -15.67 -22.22
CA SER A 102 -14.83 -16.28 -21.07
C SER A 102 -16.35 -16.04 -21.08
N LEU A 103 -16.79 -14.78 -21.25
CA LEU A 103 -18.21 -14.41 -21.14
C LEU A 103 -19.06 -14.96 -22.28
N VAL A 104 -18.58 -14.94 -23.53
CA VAL A 104 -19.40 -15.33 -24.68
C VAL A 104 -19.78 -16.82 -24.65
N PRO A 105 -18.85 -17.77 -24.43
CA PRO A 105 -19.23 -19.17 -24.28
C PRO A 105 -20.12 -19.42 -23.07
N CYS A 106 -19.84 -18.78 -21.93
CA CYS A 106 -20.69 -18.88 -20.73
C CYS A 106 -22.12 -18.42 -20.99
N PHE A 107 -22.29 -17.32 -21.71
CA PHE A 107 -23.59 -16.81 -22.10
C PHE A 107 -24.36 -17.78 -22.98
N ILE A 108 -23.70 -18.29 -24.06
CA ILE A 108 -24.30 -19.24 -25.01
C ILE A 108 -24.70 -20.53 -24.29
N VAL A 109 -23.78 -21.11 -23.51
CA VAL A 109 -24.04 -22.36 -22.77
C VAL A 109 -25.19 -22.17 -21.77
N ASN A 110 -25.23 -21.04 -21.06
CA ASN A 110 -26.27 -20.78 -20.08
C ASN A 110 -27.66 -20.66 -20.72
N ILE A 111 -27.77 -20.00 -21.88
CA ILE A 111 -29.03 -19.93 -22.62
C ILE A 111 -29.42 -21.29 -23.21
N CYS A 112 -28.47 -21.98 -23.87
CA CYS A 112 -28.77 -23.23 -24.56
C CYS A 112 -29.12 -24.38 -23.63
N LEU A 113 -28.46 -24.50 -22.47
CA LEU A 113 -28.65 -25.60 -21.53
C LEU A 113 -29.67 -25.28 -20.43
N SER A 114 -29.64 -24.07 -19.87
CA SER A 114 -30.41 -23.71 -18.69
C SER A 114 -31.68 -22.93 -19.02
N GLN A 115 -31.80 -22.39 -20.23
CA GLN A 115 -32.88 -21.46 -20.65
C GLN A 115 -33.08 -20.25 -19.72
N ASN A 116 -32.10 -20.01 -18.85
CA ASN A 116 -32.05 -18.96 -17.85
C ASN A 116 -30.61 -18.42 -17.74
N LEU A 117 -30.43 -17.16 -17.39
CA LEU A 117 -29.13 -16.55 -17.16
C LEU A 117 -28.66 -16.67 -15.68
N SER A 118 -28.98 -17.78 -15.03
CA SER A 118 -28.81 -17.90 -13.58
C SER A 118 -27.35 -17.86 -13.13
N TRP A 119 -26.46 -18.69 -13.67
CA TRP A 119 -25.06 -18.71 -13.28
C TRP A 119 -24.17 -17.80 -14.13
N PHE A 120 -24.64 -17.31 -15.26
CA PHE A 120 -23.91 -16.34 -16.10
C PHE A 120 -23.53 -15.09 -15.31
N PHE A 121 -24.43 -14.56 -14.46
CA PHE A 121 -24.16 -13.39 -13.66
C PHE A 121 -23.07 -13.62 -12.59
N ILE A 122 -22.88 -14.87 -12.12
CA ILE A 122 -21.79 -15.20 -11.21
C ILE A 122 -20.45 -15.01 -11.94
N VAL A 123 -20.36 -15.48 -13.18
CA VAL A 123 -19.15 -15.30 -14.01
C VAL A 123 -18.91 -13.83 -14.32
N LEU A 124 -19.96 -13.09 -14.71
CA LEU A 124 -19.88 -11.67 -15.02
C LEU A 124 -19.38 -10.85 -13.81
N PHE A 125 -19.94 -11.08 -12.62
CA PHE A 125 -19.51 -10.35 -11.41
C PHE A 125 -18.13 -10.80 -10.92
N SER A 126 -17.74 -12.05 -11.17
CA SER A 126 -16.37 -12.51 -10.92
C SER A 126 -15.36 -11.81 -11.84
N GLU A 127 -15.71 -11.60 -13.11
CA GLU A 127 -14.87 -10.81 -14.03
C GLU A 127 -14.80 -9.33 -13.67
N MET A 128 -15.90 -8.73 -13.18
CA MET A 128 -15.85 -7.37 -12.63
C MET A 128 -14.83 -7.25 -11.48
N LEU A 129 -14.71 -8.29 -10.66
CA LEU A 129 -13.73 -8.33 -9.57
C LEU A 129 -12.30 -8.39 -10.12
N VAL A 130 -12.04 -9.23 -11.13
CA VAL A 130 -10.75 -9.30 -11.81
C VAL A 130 -10.44 -7.98 -12.52
N PHE A 131 -11.43 -7.37 -13.21
CA PHE A 131 -11.31 -6.07 -13.85
C PHE A 131 -10.91 -4.97 -12.86
N SER A 132 -11.50 -4.97 -11.66
CA SER A 132 -11.18 -3.99 -10.63
C SER A 132 -9.72 -4.04 -10.17
N LEU A 133 -9.11 -5.23 -10.15
CA LEU A 133 -7.70 -5.42 -9.75
C LEU A 133 -6.72 -5.14 -10.89
N LEU A 134 -7.05 -5.56 -12.11
CA LEU A 134 -6.10 -5.55 -13.22
C LEU A 134 -6.23 -4.31 -14.12
N ASN A 135 -7.44 -3.81 -14.35
CA ASN A 135 -7.68 -2.72 -15.28
C ASN A 135 -7.80 -1.35 -14.59
N VAL A 136 -8.44 -1.27 -13.43
CA VAL A 136 -8.64 0.01 -12.73
C VAL A 136 -7.32 0.73 -12.43
N PRO A 137 -6.23 0.08 -11.94
CA PRO A 137 -4.95 0.73 -11.68
C PRO A 137 -4.29 1.30 -12.94
N VAL A 138 -4.64 0.75 -14.12
CA VAL A 138 -4.10 1.18 -15.42
C VAL A 138 -4.91 2.34 -16.00
N ILE A 139 -6.24 2.31 -15.85
CA ILE A 139 -7.16 3.32 -16.39
C ILE A 139 -7.11 4.62 -15.57
N VAL A 140 -7.03 4.51 -14.25
CA VAL A 140 -7.09 5.66 -13.36
C VAL A 140 -5.72 6.31 -13.20
N ASN A 141 -5.63 7.63 -13.36
CA ASN A 141 -4.37 8.36 -13.26
C ASN A 141 -4.08 8.89 -11.84
N LYS A 142 -5.12 9.32 -11.11
CA LYS A 142 -4.99 9.89 -9.75
C LYS A 142 -5.59 8.93 -8.71
N HIS A 143 -4.96 8.85 -7.54
CA HIS A 143 -5.42 8.00 -6.42
C HIS A 143 -5.72 6.54 -6.82
N LYS A 144 -4.83 5.95 -7.63
CA LYS A 144 -4.98 4.60 -8.19
C LYS A 144 -5.34 3.56 -7.14
N GLY A 145 -4.64 3.58 -6.00
CA GLY A 145 -4.89 2.65 -4.91
C GLY A 145 -6.31 2.74 -4.35
N LEU A 146 -6.78 3.96 -4.10
CA LEU A 146 -8.12 4.20 -3.56
C LEU A 146 -9.22 3.69 -4.51
N TRP A 147 -9.11 4.01 -5.80
CA TRP A 147 -10.07 3.56 -6.80
C TRP A 147 -10.04 2.03 -6.99
N THR A 148 -8.85 1.42 -6.93
CA THR A 148 -8.71 -0.03 -7.03
C THR A 148 -9.35 -0.73 -5.82
N ILE A 149 -9.06 -0.27 -4.62
CA ILE A 149 -9.65 -0.84 -3.39
C ILE A 149 -11.16 -0.65 -3.38
N GLY A 150 -11.64 0.55 -3.72
CA GLY A 150 -13.08 0.85 -3.77
C GLY A 150 -13.83 0.02 -4.80
N SER A 151 -13.32 -0.08 -6.03
CA SER A 151 -13.93 -0.89 -7.09
C SER A 151 -13.89 -2.39 -6.77
N PHE A 152 -12.79 -2.88 -6.20
CA PHE A 152 -12.68 -4.25 -5.74
C PHE A 152 -13.70 -4.57 -4.64
N TYR A 153 -13.78 -3.73 -3.61
CA TYR A 153 -14.75 -3.88 -2.54
C TYR A 153 -16.20 -3.88 -3.06
N PHE A 154 -16.52 -2.95 -3.96
CA PHE A 154 -17.84 -2.88 -4.59
C PHE A 154 -18.14 -4.17 -5.38
N SER A 155 -17.25 -4.58 -6.29
CA SER A 155 -17.44 -5.78 -7.12
C SER A 155 -17.58 -7.05 -6.29
N LEU A 156 -16.79 -7.17 -5.21
CA LEU A 156 -16.87 -8.31 -4.31
C LEU A 156 -18.23 -8.40 -3.62
N ASN A 157 -18.76 -7.27 -3.14
CA ASN A 157 -20.06 -7.25 -2.48
C ASN A 157 -21.22 -7.50 -3.46
N VAL A 158 -21.13 -7.04 -4.70
CA VAL A 158 -22.09 -7.36 -5.76
C VAL A 158 -22.10 -8.86 -6.05
N LEU A 159 -20.91 -9.48 -6.16
CA LEU A 159 -20.77 -10.92 -6.35
C LEU A 159 -21.38 -11.71 -5.18
N LEU A 160 -21.06 -11.32 -3.93
CA LEU A 160 -21.61 -11.97 -2.73
C LEU A 160 -23.14 -11.83 -2.66
N ALA A 161 -23.68 -10.66 -2.98
CA ALA A 161 -25.12 -10.43 -3.00
C ALA A 161 -25.82 -11.34 -4.03
N TYR A 162 -25.23 -11.44 -5.24
CA TYR A 162 -25.79 -12.30 -6.26
C TYR A 162 -25.67 -13.79 -5.90
N CYS A 163 -24.54 -14.22 -5.35
CA CYS A 163 -24.36 -15.60 -4.89
C CYS A 163 -25.39 -15.96 -3.79
N CYS A 164 -25.61 -15.05 -2.84
CA CYS A 164 -26.63 -15.25 -1.80
C CYS A 164 -28.04 -15.36 -2.39
N PHE A 165 -28.38 -14.48 -3.33
CA PHE A 165 -29.67 -14.53 -4.06
C PHE A 165 -29.82 -15.84 -4.85
N TYR A 166 -28.76 -16.28 -5.55
CA TYR A 166 -28.75 -17.50 -6.36
C TYR A 166 -29.00 -18.77 -5.52
N VAL A 167 -28.33 -18.84 -4.36
CA VAL A 167 -28.47 -19.97 -3.42
C VAL A 167 -29.73 -19.87 -2.54
N LYS A 168 -30.45 -18.72 -2.58
CA LYS A 168 -31.58 -18.40 -1.68
C LYS A 168 -31.16 -18.46 -0.20
N GLY A 169 -29.96 -18.00 0.13
CA GLY A 169 -29.43 -18.00 1.49
C GLY A 169 -29.64 -16.67 2.21
N ASP A 170 -29.55 -16.68 3.54
CA ASP A 170 -29.70 -15.49 4.40
C ASP A 170 -28.36 -14.98 4.95
N TRP A 171 -27.26 -15.43 4.38
CA TRP A 171 -25.91 -15.15 4.89
C TRP A 171 -25.27 -13.85 4.38
N PHE A 172 -25.93 -13.11 3.46
CA PHE A 172 -25.36 -11.94 2.81
C PHE A 172 -24.84 -10.88 3.80
N PHE A 173 -25.65 -10.50 4.78
CA PHE A 173 -25.27 -9.47 5.74
C PHE A 173 -24.06 -9.88 6.60
N THR A 174 -23.99 -11.15 6.98
CA THR A 174 -22.85 -11.69 7.72
C THR A 174 -21.57 -11.66 6.87
N ALA A 175 -21.65 -12.08 5.61
CA ALA A 175 -20.53 -12.04 4.68
C ALA A 175 -20.11 -10.59 4.38
N PHE A 176 -21.06 -9.70 4.12
CA PHE A 176 -20.83 -8.27 3.89
C PHE A 176 -20.08 -7.63 5.06
N LEU A 177 -20.55 -7.82 6.30
CA LEU A 177 -19.89 -7.29 7.49
C LEU A 177 -18.52 -7.90 7.71
N SER A 178 -18.35 -9.20 7.47
CA SER A 178 -17.05 -9.87 7.61
C SER A 178 -16.02 -9.33 6.61
N VAL A 179 -16.41 -9.16 5.34
CA VAL A 179 -15.57 -8.58 4.29
C VAL A 179 -15.28 -7.12 4.60
N THR A 180 -16.29 -6.35 5.02
CA THR A 180 -16.12 -4.93 5.39
C THR A 180 -15.12 -4.78 6.53
N PHE A 181 -15.26 -5.59 7.58
CA PHE A 181 -14.32 -5.60 8.71
C PHE A 181 -12.89 -5.96 8.26
N ALA A 182 -12.72 -7.03 7.48
CA ALA A 182 -11.40 -7.44 6.99
C ALA A 182 -10.74 -6.36 6.12
N MET A 183 -11.51 -5.74 5.23
CA MET A 183 -11.03 -4.64 4.37
C MET A 183 -10.72 -3.38 5.20
N ALA A 184 -11.54 -3.07 6.22
CA ALA A 184 -11.32 -1.93 7.10
C ALA A 184 -10.00 -2.05 7.86
N VAL A 185 -9.75 -3.19 8.51
CA VAL A 185 -8.51 -3.45 9.27
C VAL A 185 -7.26 -3.21 8.42
N VAL A 186 -7.27 -3.63 7.15
CA VAL A 186 -6.10 -3.54 6.28
C VAL A 186 -6.01 -2.16 5.60
N PHE A 187 -7.09 -1.66 5.04
CA PHE A 187 -7.05 -0.53 4.11
C PHE A 187 -7.42 0.81 4.74
N VAL A 188 -8.26 0.87 5.78
CA VAL A 188 -8.63 2.16 6.39
C VAL A 188 -7.41 2.90 6.94
N PRO A 189 -6.45 2.27 7.65
CA PRO A 189 -5.25 2.96 8.10
C PRO A 189 -4.43 3.56 6.95
N LEU A 190 -4.37 2.87 5.80
CA LEU A 190 -3.64 3.33 4.62
C LEU A 190 -4.40 4.43 3.88
N ILE A 191 -5.71 4.30 3.73
CA ILE A 191 -6.59 5.30 3.09
C ILE A 191 -6.53 6.62 3.85
N LEU A 192 -6.61 6.59 5.19
CA LEU A 192 -6.56 7.78 6.03
C LEU A 192 -5.23 8.54 5.97
N LEU A 193 -4.16 7.93 5.44
CA LEU A 193 -2.87 8.58 5.21
C LEU A 193 -2.81 9.35 3.88
N ASP A 194 -3.77 9.14 2.97
CA ASP A 194 -3.81 9.82 1.69
C ASP A 194 -3.98 11.34 1.86
N ASN A 195 -3.38 12.11 0.96
CA ASN A 195 -3.42 13.58 0.96
C ASN A 195 -4.83 14.17 0.72
N ILE A 196 -5.81 13.33 0.39
CA ILE A 196 -7.23 13.73 0.31
C ILE A 196 -7.76 14.17 1.68
N PHE A 197 -7.24 13.56 2.76
CA PHE A 197 -7.72 13.84 4.10
C PHE A 197 -6.96 15.00 4.78
N PRO A 198 -7.65 15.80 5.59
CA PRO A 198 -7.03 16.87 6.39
C PRO A 198 -5.92 16.32 7.30
N GLU A 199 -4.94 17.16 7.61
CA GLU A 199 -3.80 16.78 8.46
C GLU A 199 -4.21 16.23 9.83
N CYS A 200 -5.29 16.77 10.41
CA CYS A 200 -5.84 16.29 11.67
C CYS A 200 -6.23 14.81 11.61
N ILE A 201 -6.91 14.38 10.54
CA ILE A 201 -7.31 12.98 10.34
C ILE A 201 -6.08 12.10 10.12
N ARG A 202 -5.12 12.53 9.28
CA ARG A 202 -3.88 11.79 9.03
C ARG A 202 -3.05 11.58 10.29
N LYS A 203 -3.01 12.60 11.17
CA LYS A 203 -2.30 12.53 12.46
C LYS A 203 -2.93 11.52 13.42
N HIS A 204 -4.27 11.40 13.41
CA HIS A 204 -5.03 10.53 14.30
C HIS A 204 -5.55 9.26 13.61
N ASN A 205 -4.99 8.90 12.43
CA ASN A 205 -5.44 7.75 11.63
C ASN A 205 -5.56 6.45 12.44
N ALA A 206 -4.63 6.17 13.35
CA ALA A 206 -4.63 4.95 14.15
C ALA A 206 -5.81 4.86 15.14
N ILE A 207 -6.21 5.97 15.76
CA ILE A 207 -7.40 5.99 16.64
C ILE A 207 -8.66 5.83 15.81
N ILE A 208 -8.74 6.54 14.68
CA ILE A 208 -9.93 6.54 13.82
C ILE A 208 -10.13 5.15 13.23
N SER A 209 -9.07 4.52 12.68
CA SER A 209 -9.16 3.15 12.15
C SER A 209 -9.55 2.15 13.23
N MET A 210 -8.90 2.19 14.40
CA MET A 210 -9.23 1.32 15.52
C MET A 210 -10.67 1.50 16.02
N GLY A 211 -11.18 2.74 15.99
CA GLY A 211 -12.59 3.02 16.30
C GLY A 211 -13.55 2.40 15.31
N ILE A 212 -13.27 2.54 14.00
CA ILE A 212 -14.06 1.93 12.92
C ILE A 212 -14.04 0.40 13.04
N ASP A 213 -12.86 -0.19 13.25
CA ASP A 213 -12.70 -1.64 13.40
C ASP A 213 -13.45 -2.17 14.62
N SER A 214 -13.43 -1.43 15.75
CA SER A 214 -14.18 -1.80 16.95
C SER A 214 -15.70 -1.80 16.72
N VAL A 215 -16.22 -0.78 16.04
CA VAL A 215 -17.66 -0.69 15.71
C VAL A 215 -18.06 -1.83 14.76
N LEU A 216 -17.26 -2.07 13.71
CA LEU A 216 -17.55 -3.14 12.73
C LEU A 216 -17.51 -4.53 13.39
N LEU A 217 -16.55 -4.75 14.31
CA LEU A 217 -16.46 -6.03 15.03
C LEU A 217 -17.68 -6.25 15.94
N ILE A 218 -18.13 -5.22 16.66
CA ILE A 218 -19.34 -5.31 17.50
C ILE A 218 -20.56 -5.60 16.64
N LEU A 219 -20.72 -4.88 15.50
CA LEU A 219 -21.80 -5.14 14.56
C LEU A 219 -21.77 -6.58 14.03
N LEU A 220 -20.58 -7.07 13.66
CA LEU A 220 -20.40 -8.44 13.20
C LEU A 220 -20.81 -9.45 14.29
N CYS A 221 -20.39 -9.24 15.55
CA CYS A 221 -20.81 -10.07 16.68
C CYS A 221 -22.32 -10.05 16.89
N MET A 222 -22.98 -8.90 16.78
CA MET A 222 -24.44 -8.77 16.90
C MET A 222 -25.17 -9.62 15.85
N PHE A 223 -24.72 -9.58 14.60
CA PHE A 223 -25.36 -10.32 13.51
C PHE A 223 -25.05 -11.82 13.51
N THR A 224 -23.85 -12.22 13.95
CA THR A 224 -23.43 -13.63 13.93
C THR A 224 -23.90 -14.40 15.15
N ALA A 225 -23.63 -13.89 16.34
CA ALA A 225 -23.88 -14.61 17.59
C ALA A 225 -25.33 -14.46 18.10
N LYS A 226 -26.00 -13.36 17.74
CA LYS A 226 -27.38 -13.03 18.17
C LYS A 226 -27.57 -13.13 19.70
N SER A 227 -26.50 -12.91 20.48
CA SER A 227 -26.45 -13.04 21.92
C SER A 227 -25.79 -11.82 22.55
N TRP A 228 -26.35 -11.30 23.61
CA TRP A 228 -25.76 -10.20 24.39
C TRP A 228 -24.44 -10.59 25.04
N THR A 229 -24.33 -11.84 25.53
CA THR A 229 -23.10 -12.36 26.13
C THR A 229 -21.90 -12.32 25.17
N ALA A 230 -22.13 -12.62 23.88
CA ALA A 230 -21.08 -12.52 22.87
C ALA A 230 -20.61 -11.09 22.65
N ILE A 231 -21.51 -10.11 22.71
CA ILE A 231 -21.17 -8.69 22.60
C ILE A 231 -20.34 -8.24 23.79
N GLU A 232 -20.71 -8.63 25.01
CA GLU A 232 -19.97 -8.32 26.23
C GLU A 232 -18.55 -8.88 26.20
N ILE A 233 -18.38 -10.12 25.75
CA ILE A 233 -17.04 -10.75 25.55
C ILE A 233 -16.26 -10.00 24.48
N CYS A 234 -16.89 -9.63 23.38
CA CYS A 234 -16.27 -8.86 22.29
C CYS A 234 -15.76 -7.50 22.81
N ILE A 235 -16.59 -6.76 23.56
CA ILE A 235 -16.21 -5.47 24.15
C ILE A 235 -15.02 -5.65 25.12
N PHE A 236 -15.07 -6.68 25.97
CA PHE A 236 -13.95 -6.98 26.85
C PHE A 236 -12.64 -7.25 26.09
N GLN A 237 -12.70 -8.04 25.00
CA GLN A 237 -11.52 -8.34 24.19
C GLN A 237 -10.97 -7.12 23.44
N LEU A 238 -11.79 -6.12 23.14
CA LEU A 238 -11.35 -4.86 22.53
C LEU A 238 -10.48 -3.99 23.47
N ILE A 239 -10.54 -4.18 24.78
CA ILE A 239 -9.71 -3.43 25.75
C ILE A 239 -8.22 -3.63 25.44
N LEU A 240 -7.80 -4.86 25.13
CA LEU A 240 -6.38 -5.18 24.91
C LEU A 240 -5.78 -4.45 23.68
N PRO A 241 -6.36 -4.50 22.47
CA PRO A 241 -5.90 -3.74 21.33
C PRO A 241 -5.86 -2.23 21.58
N TRP A 242 -6.85 -1.66 22.29
CA TRP A 242 -6.85 -0.25 22.68
C TRP A 242 -5.71 0.11 23.64
N CYS A 243 -5.40 -0.76 24.60
CA CYS A 243 -4.23 -0.62 25.46
C CYS A 243 -2.92 -0.65 24.67
N TYR A 244 -2.82 -1.52 23.67
CA TYR A 244 -1.65 -1.57 22.78
C TYR A 244 -1.51 -0.30 21.95
N LEU A 245 -2.58 0.17 21.32
CA LEU A 245 -2.58 1.39 20.56
C LEU A 245 -2.09 2.56 21.42
N PHE A 246 -2.65 2.69 22.63
CA PHE A 246 -2.24 3.74 23.59
C PHE A 246 -0.76 3.61 23.95
N THR A 247 -0.29 2.43 24.33
CA THR A 247 1.09 2.18 24.74
C THR A 247 2.07 2.46 23.60
N ILE A 248 1.79 1.96 22.39
CA ILE A 248 2.71 2.05 21.26
C ILE A 248 2.75 3.49 20.69
N ARG A 249 1.60 4.13 20.53
CA ARG A 249 1.47 5.39 19.81
C ARG A 249 1.62 6.63 20.70
N TYR A 250 1.06 6.61 21.92
CA TYR A 250 0.92 7.80 22.75
C TYR A 250 1.89 7.86 23.94
N MET A 251 2.36 6.72 24.45
CA MET A 251 3.36 6.77 25.53
C MET A 251 4.74 7.16 24.97
N LYS A 252 5.33 8.22 25.56
CA LYS A 252 6.67 8.71 25.20
C LYS A 252 7.75 7.99 26.02
N ILE A 253 7.83 6.67 25.90
CA ILE A 253 8.82 5.83 26.58
C ILE A 253 9.64 5.02 25.58
N ASN A 254 10.77 4.45 26.04
CA ASN A 254 11.62 3.58 25.21
C ASN A 254 10.83 2.39 24.64
N GLY A 255 11.13 1.97 23.42
CA GLY A 255 10.49 0.83 22.75
C GLY A 255 10.51 -0.46 23.56
N LEU A 256 11.58 -0.73 24.33
CA LEU A 256 11.66 -1.89 25.21
C LEU A 256 10.65 -1.82 26.37
N PHE A 257 10.41 -0.66 26.98
CA PHE A 257 9.35 -0.51 27.97
C PHE A 257 7.95 -0.70 27.36
N LYS A 258 7.73 -0.20 26.12
CA LYS A 258 6.47 -0.46 25.40
C LYS A 258 6.24 -1.95 25.19
N ALA A 259 7.28 -2.66 24.73
CA ALA A 259 7.23 -4.11 24.54
C ALA A 259 6.94 -4.84 25.86
N SER A 260 7.57 -4.41 26.97
CA SER A 260 7.31 -4.96 28.31
C SER A 260 5.84 -4.82 28.72
N ILE A 261 5.27 -3.61 28.60
CA ILE A 261 3.86 -3.35 28.94
C ILE A 261 2.95 -4.22 28.10
N CYS A 262 3.15 -4.26 26.77
CA CYS A 262 2.32 -5.07 25.88
C CYS A 262 2.40 -6.56 26.21
N THR A 263 3.60 -7.09 26.48
CA THR A 263 3.79 -8.51 26.84
C THR A 263 3.11 -8.84 28.17
N PHE A 264 3.24 -7.99 29.17
CA PHE A 264 2.59 -8.17 30.45
C PHE A 264 1.06 -8.16 30.33
N LEU A 265 0.50 -7.19 29.58
CA LEU A 265 -0.94 -7.08 29.32
C LEU A 265 -1.47 -8.31 28.57
N THR A 266 -0.69 -8.87 27.62
CA THR A 266 -1.04 -10.15 26.95
C THR A 266 -1.18 -11.28 27.95
N GLY A 267 -0.18 -11.47 28.80
CA GLY A 267 -0.20 -12.51 29.83
C GLY A 267 -1.37 -12.35 30.79
N LEU A 268 -1.61 -11.13 31.26
CA LEU A 268 -2.73 -10.80 32.14
C LEU A 268 -4.09 -11.09 31.47
N ASN A 269 -4.26 -10.68 30.21
CA ASN A 269 -5.50 -10.93 29.48
C ASN A 269 -5.77 -12.44 29.35
N ILE A 270 -4.77 -13.24 28.99
CA ILE A 270 -4.91 -14.71 28.88
C ILE A 270 -5.29 -15.32 30.25
N PHE A 271 -4.69 -14.82 31.31
CA PHE A 271 -4.93 -15.34 32.67
C PHE A 271 -6.36 -15.06 33.16
N ILE A 272 -6.90 -13.86 32.90
CA ILE A 272 -8.22 -13.44 33.37
C ILE A 272 -9.36 -13.70 32.39
N LEU A 273 -9.05 -14.04 31.13
CA LEU A 273 -10.04 -14.19 30.06
C LEU A 273 -11.13 -15.21 30.42
N ARG A 274 -10.71 -16.41 30.79
CA ARG A 274 -11.65 -17.49 31.09
C ARG A 274 -12.51 -17.20 32.33
N PRO A 275 -11.98 -16.77 33.47
CA PRO A 275 -12.75 -16.29 34.60
C PRO A 275 -13.81 -15.27 34.21
N ILE A 276 -13.47 -14.28 33.38
CA ILE A 276 -14.42 -13.24 32.95
C ILE A 276 -15.48 -13.84 32.02
N VAL A 277 -15.10 -14.70 31.09
CA VAL A 277 -16.06 -15.40 30.22
C VAL A 277 -17.05 -16.23 31.02
N ASN A 278 -16.60 -16.93 32.09
CA ASN A 278 -17.48 -17.68 32.99
C ASN A 278 -18.45 -16.77 33.76
N VAL A 279 -18.01 -15.56 34.17
CA VAL A 279 -18.91 -14.56 34.77
C VAL A 279 -20.00 -14.13 33.78
N ILE A 280 -19.62 -13.87 32.52
CA ILE A 280 -20.54 -13.35 31.49
C ILE A 280 -21.53 -14.45 31.05
N ILE A 281 -21.05 -15.67 30.81
CA ILE A 281 -21.88 -16.77 30.26
C ILE A 281 -22.72 -17.43 31.34
N ASP A 282 -22.08 -17.79 32.47
CA ASP A 282 -22.68 -18.64 33.49
C ASP A 282 -23.25 -17.86 34.68
N ASN A 283 -23.12 -16.52 34.70
CA ASN A 283 -23.43 -15.66 35.83
C ASN A 283 -22.81 -16.13 37.17
N LYS A 284 -21.65 -16.78 37.08
CA LYS A 284 -20.90 -17.23 38.27
C LYS A 284 -20.10 -16.09 38.87
N PRO A 285 -19.82 -16.13 40.19
CA PRO A 285 -18.88 -15.16 40.78
C PRO A 285 -17.51 -15.29 40.12
N PHE A 286 -16.78 -14.16 40.03
CA PHE A 286 -15.41 -14.18 39.52
C PHE A 286 -14.50 -15.05 40.37
N ASN A 287 -14.06 -16.16 39.82
CA ASN A 287 -13.12 -17.06 40.45
C ASN A 287 -12.04 -17.45 39.43
N LEU A 288 -10.78 -17.41 39.87
CA LEU A 288 -9.69 -17.91 39.05
C LEU A 288 -9.79 -19.43 38.89
N ASP A 289 -9.34 -19.92 37.73
CA ASP A 289 -9.26 -21.37 37.50
C ASP A 289 -8.36 -22.02 38.59
N PRO A 290 -8.73 -23.17 39.11
CA PRO A 290 -7.92 -23.86 40.13
C PRO A 290 -6.56 -24.27 39.55
N ILE A 291 -5.49 -24.07 40.35
CA ILE A 291 -4.10 -24.31 39.92
C ILE A 291 -3.53 -25.42 40.80
N ASN A 292 -3.07 -26.49 40.17
CA ASN A 292 -2.33 -27.56 40.84
C ASN A 292 -1.38 -28.22 39.85
N PHE A 293 -0.12 -27.84 39.86
CA PHE A 293 0.90 -28.37 38.95
C PHE A 293 1.24 -29.85 39.11
N LYS A 294 0.79 -30.48 40.20
CA LYS A 294 0.96 -31.92 40.42
C LYS A 294 -0.10 -32.73 39.68
N ILE A 295 -1.24 -32.13 39.37
CA ILE A 295 -2.38 -32.82 38.78
C ILE A 295 -2.71 -32.16 37.43
N TRP A 296 -2.76 -32.95 36.37
CA TRP A 296 -3.04 -32.50 34.99
C TRP A 296 -4.30 -33.17 34.44
N ASN A 297 -5.40 -33.02 35.18
CA ASN A 297 -6.73 -33.45 34.74
C ASN A 297 -7.55 -32.27 34.17
N ASN A 298 -8.75 -32.57 33.71
CA ASN A 298 -9.65 -31.57 33.10
C ASN A 298 -10.01 -30.40 34.04
N GLU A 299 -9.89 -30.58 35.33
CA GLU A 299 -10.19 -29.59 36.37
C GLU A 299 -9.05 -28.54 36.47
N TYR A 300 -7.78 -28.98 36.47
CA TYR A 300 -6.63 -28.12 36.73
C TYR A 300 -5.85 -27.71 35.48
N ILE A 301 -6.05 -28.40 34.34
CA ILE A 301 -5.25 -28.20 33.13
C ILE A 301 -5.30 -26.73 32.60
N ASN A 302 -6.46 -26.13 32.61
CA ASN A 302 -6.63 -24.77 32.13
C ASN A 302 -5.96 -23.76 33.08
N GLY A 303 -6.15 -23.88 34.40
CA GLY A 303 -5.51 -23.03 35.39
C GLY A 303 -3.99 -23.16 35.36
N ASN A 304 -3.47 -24.38 35.22
CA ASN A 304 -2.04 -24.64 35.11
C ASN A 304 -1.44 -24.00 33.84
N ILE A 305 -2.08 -24.16 32.66
CA ILE A 305 -1.61 -23.59 31.41
C ILE A 305 -1.64 -22.06 31.45
N THR A 306 -2.76 -21.47 31.87
CA THR A 306 -2.88 -20.00 31.91
C THR A 306 -1.89 -19.38 32.89
N MET A 307 -1.64 -20.03 34.02
CA MET A 307 -0.64 -19.58 34.99
C MET A 307 0.79 -19.68 34.45
N ILE A 308 1.14 -20.77 33.75
CA ILE A 308 2.46 -20.91 33.10
C ILE A 308 2.64 -19.80 32.05
N VAL A 309 1.65 -19.58 31.18
CA VAL A 309 1.71 -18.53 30.16
C VAL A 309 1.86 -17.16 30.79
N PHE A 310 1.11 -16.87 31.85
CA PHE A 310 1.22 -15.60 32.58
C PHE A 310 2.61 -15.42 33.19
N ALA A 311 3.16 -16.46 33.81
CA ALA A 311 4.52 -16.44 34.40
C ALA A 311 5.58 -16.19 33.32
N VAL A 312 5.50 -16.87 32.17
CA VAL A 312 6.41 -16.68 31.04
C VAL A 312 6.31 -15.25 30.50
N CYS A 313 5.10 -14.73 30.25
CA CYS A 313 4.90 -13.37 29.80
C CYS A 313 5.46 -12.34 30.80
N THR A 314 5.27 -12.55 32.09
CA THR A 314 5.81 -11.71 33.15
C THR A 314 7.33 -11.72 33.17
N PHE A 315 7.95 -12.92 33.04
CA PHE A 315 9.40 -13.08 32.97
C PHE A 315 9.98 -12.35 31.73
N VAL A 316 9.39 -12.56 30.56
CA VAL A 316 9.81 -11.88 29.33
C VAL A 316 9.64 -10.35 29.45
N SER A 317 8.55 -9.90 30.07
CA SER A 317 8.31 -8.48 30.34
C SER A 317 9.42 -7.88 31.23
N MET A 318 9.84 -8.58 32.29
CA MET A 318 10.97 -8.15 33.14
C MET A 318 12.28 -8.03 32.34
N PHE A 319 12.54 -8.96 31.41
CA PHE A 319 13.71 -8.90 30.54
C PHE A 319 13.71 -7.63 29.69
N PHE A 320 12.57 -7.25 29.14
CA PHE A 320 12.42 -6.02 28.39
C PHE A 320 12.61 -4.76 29.26
N VAL A 321 12.15 -4.80 30.54
CA VAL A 321 12.41 -3.70 31.49
C VAL A 321 13.91 -3.53 31.72
N ILE A 322 14.60 -4.62 32.05
CA ILE A 322 16.06 -4.60 32.31
C ILE A 322 16.81 -4.07 31.08
N GLY A 323 16.50 -4.58 29.90
CA GLY A 323 17.07 -4.09 28.64
C GLY A 323 16.79 -2.62 28.39
N GLY A 324 15.60 -2.14 28.74
CA GLY A 324 15.20 -0.73 28.65
C GLY A 324 16.02 0.18 29.58
N ILE A 325 16.26 -0.26 30.81
CA ILE A 325 17.10 0.44 31.80
C ILE A 325 18.54 0.53 31.29
N ILE A 326 19.13 -0.61 30.88
CA ILE A 326 20.50 -0.64 30.35
C ILE A 326 20.68 0.31 29.16
N LYS A 327 19.70 0.35 28.27
CA LYS A 327 19.71 1.26 27.11
C LYS A 327 19.65 2.72 27.54
N GLN A 328 18.87 3.07 28.57
CA GLN A 328 18.79 4.45 29.09
C GLN A 328 20.10 4.88 29.75
N VAL A 329 20.74 3.99 30.52
CA VAL A 329 22.03 4.28 31.16
C VAL A 329 23.11 4.54 30.11
N LYS A 330 23.25 3.63 29.11
CA LYS A 330 24.23 3.82 28.02
C LYS A 330 24.06 5.12 27.22
N VAL A 331 22.83 5.60 27.06
CA VAL A 331 22.58 6.88 26.38
C VAL A 331 23.01 8.05 27.24
N LYS A 332 22.86 7.98 28.58
CA LYS A 332 23.34 9.02 29.50
C LYS A 332 24.86 9.09 29.58
N ASP A 333 25.55 7.95 29.51
CA ASP A 333 27.01 7.88 29.59
C ASP A 333 27.71 8.39 28.30
N ASN A 334 26.98 8.51 27.19
CA ASN A 334 27.48 8.99 25.90
C ASN A 334 27.11 10.46 25.60
N ILE A 335 26.48 11.18 26.54
CA ILE A 335 26.18 12.63 26.50
C ILE A 335 27.02 13.36 27.53
#